data_27c9744ac3f1f73c2dfd6b8e2ead6887
#
_entry.id   27c9744ac3f1f73c2dfd6b8e2ead6887
#
_cell.length_a   1.000
_cell.length_b   1.000
_cell.length_c   1.000
_cell.angle_alpha   90.00
_cell.angle_beta   90.00
_cell.angle_gamma   90.00
#
_symmetry.space_group_name_H-M   'P 1'
#
loop_
_entity.id
_entity.type
_entity.pdbx_description
1 polymer ?
#
loop_
_entity_poly.entity_id
_entity_poly.type
_entity_poly.pdbx_seq_one_letter_code
_entity_poly.pdbx_strand_id
1 'polypeptide(L)' 'MMEGAAMTLSQIPTKDLVDELRRREGVDTTVAAPYEDAAVQVNGPAIILVVTD' A
#
# COMPACT_ATOMS: atom_id res chain seq x y z
N MET A 1 -13.77 13.66 12.94
CA MET A 1 -13.44 13.91 12.44
C MET A 1 -12.80 14.35 11.77
N MET A 2 -12.47 14.36 11.41
CA MET A 2 -11.97 14.65 10.78
C MET A 2 -11.47 15.48 10.30
N GLU A 3 -10.93 15.65 10.23
CA GLU A 3 -10.62 16.38 9.80
C GLU A 3 -10.42 16.95 8.91
N GLY A 4 -10.99 17.23 8.92
CA GLY A 4 -11.14 17.98 7.86
C GLY A 4 -10.02 18.28 7.20
N ALA A 5 -9.74 17.86 6.74
CA ALA A 5 -8.62 18.01 6.29
C ALA A 5 -8.33 18.93 5.28
N ALA A 6 -7.38 19.64 5.53
CA ALA A 6 -6.79 20.45 4.55
C ALA A 6 -6.01 19.67 3.52
N MET A 7 -5.74 18.40 3.79
CA MET A 7 -5.03 17.56 2.84
C MET A 7 -5.96 16.65 2.09
N THR A 8 -5.70 16.47 0.80
CA THR A 8 -6.35 15.41 0.03
C THR A 8 -5.41 14.21 -0.02
N LEU A 9 -5.95 13.05 -0.40
CA LEU A 9 -5.13 11.85 -0.48
C LEU A 9 -3.99 12.01 -1.48
N SER A 10 -4.19 12.81 -2.52
CA SER A 10 -3.14 13.01 -3.52
C SER A 10 -1.95 13.79 -2.99
N GLN A 11 -2.10 14.45 -1.84
CA GLN A 11 -1.02 15.21 -1.23
C GLN A 11 -0.23 14.40 -0.21
N ILE A 12 -0.69 13.20 0.10
CA ILE A 12 -0.03 12.34 1.07
C ILE A 12 1.06 11.53 0.37
N PRO A 13 2.29 11.48 0.91
CA PRO A 13 3.34 10.70 0.29
C PRO A 13 2.97 9.23 0.16
N THR A 14 3.44 8.61 -0.90
CA THR A 14 3.16 7.20 -1.16
C THR A 14 3.53 6.31 0.02
N LYS A 15 4.66 6.58 0.65
CA LYS A 15 5.10 5.79 1.79
C LYS A 15 4.08 5.80 2.92
N ASP A 16 3.51 6.97 3.20
CA ASP A 16 2.52 7.10 4.27
C ASP A 16 1.24 6.36 3.92
N LEU A 17 0.84 6.40 2.66
CA LEU A 17 -0.34 5.66 2.21
C LEU A 17 -0.12 4.15 2.32
N VAL A 18 1.07 3.68 1.97
CA VAL A 18 1.40 2.26 2.09
C VAL A 18 1.39 1.84 3.55
N ASP A 19 1.99 2.65 4.43
CA ASP A 19 2.01 2.35 5.86
C ASP A 19 0.60 2.24 6.42
N GLU A 20 -0.29 3.10 5.98
CA GLU A 20 -1.68 3.06 6.41
C GLU A 20 -2.38 1.78 5.92
N LEU A 21 -2.18 1.43 4.66
CA LEU A 21 -2.81 0.24 4.09
C LEU A 21 -2.34 -1.03 4.79
N ARG A 22 -1.08 -1.08 5.20
CA ARG A 22 -0.53 -2.26 5.86
C ARG A 22 -1.19 -2.57 7.19
N ARG A 23 -1.84 -1.57 7.79
CA ARG A 23 -2.54 -1.74 9.07
C ARG A 23 -3.95 -2.24 8.90
N ARG A 24 -4.45 -2.29 7.68
CA ARG A 24 -5.86 -2.60 7.46
C ARG A 24 -6.06 -4.09 7.32
N GLU A 25 -7.21 -4.56 7.83
CA GLU A 25 -7.59 -5.94 7.63
C GLU A 25 -7.82 -6.19 6.14
N GLY A 26 -7.50 -7.38 5.71
CA GLY A 26 -7.68 -7.74 4.31
C GLY A 26 -6.55 -7.30 3.41
N VAL A 27 -5.50 -6.71 3.97
CA VAL A 27 -4.34 -6.28 3.20
C VAL A 27 -3.12 -7.07 3.65
N ASP A 28 -2.58 -7.87 2.74
CA ASP A 28 -1.32 -8.58 2.97
C ASP A 28 -0.21 -7.84 2.23
N THR A 29 0.91 -7.70 2.88
CA THR A 29 2.02 -6.94 2.32
C THR A 29 3.24 -7.83 2.16
N THR A 30 3.84 -7.82 0.98
CA THR A 30 5.10 -8.49 0.71
C THR A 30 6.12 -7.43 0.34
N VAL A 31 7.26 -7.46 0.98
CA VAL A 31 8.32 -6.48 0.73
C VAL A 31 9.50 -7.20 0.06
N ALA A 32 9.92 -6.69 -1.09
CA ALA A 32 11.10 -7.18 -1.76
C ALA A 32 12.27 -6.26 -1.43
N ALA A 33 13.36 -6.85 -0.97
CA ALA A 33 14.57 -6.09 -0.69
C ALA A 33 15.23 -5.66 -2.00
N PRO A 34 16.16 -4.71 -1.98
CA PRO A 34 16.88 -4.33 -3.19
C PRO A 34 17.51 -5.54 -3.85
N TYR A 35 17.35 -5.63 -5.17
CA TYR A 35 17.86 -6.73 -5.99
C TYR A 35 17.21 -8.08 -5.71
N GLU A 36 16.12 -8.09 -4.96
CA GLU A 36 15.39 -9.31 -4.68
C GLU A 36 14.14 -9.38 -5.55
N ASP A 37 13.91 -10.53 -6.17
CA ASP A 37 12.68 -10.74 -6.92
C ASP A 37 11.62 -11.32 -5.99
N ALA A 38 10.41 -10.87 -6.17
CA ALA A 38 9.28 -11.39 -5.40
C ALA A 38 8.15 -11.73 -6.36
N ALA A 39 7.44 -12.81 -6.04
CA ALA A 39 6.28 -13.21 -6.80
C ALA A 39 5.09 -13.32 -5.88
N VAL A 40 3.93 -12.90 -6.36
CA VAL A 40 2.70 -12.92 -5.59
C VAL A 40 1.63 -13.64 -6.40
N GLN A 41 0.96 -14.58 -5.77
CA GLN A 41 -0.18 -15.28 -6.36
C GLN A 41 -1.38 -15.09 -5.46
N VAL A 42 -2.49 -14.73 -6.04
CA VAL A 42 -3.73 -14.54 -5.30
C VAL A 42 -4.89 -15.15 -6.07
N ASN A 43 -5.93 -15.51 -5.34
CA ASN A 43 -7.19 -15.90 -5.94
C ASN A 43 -8.10 -14.69 -5.91
N GLY A 44 -8.74 -14.41 -7.04
CA GLY A 44 -9.60 -13.26 -7.15
C GLY A 44 -10.97 -13.46 -6.57
N PRO A 45 -11.71 -12.36 -6.38
CA PRO A 45 -11.29 -11.02 -6.78
C PRO A 45 -10.28 -10.42 -5.80
N ALA A 46 -9.28 -9.74 -6.34
CA ALA A 46 -8.24 -9.10 -5.53
C ALA A 46 -7.62 -7.97 -6.33
N ILE A 47 -6.97 -7.05 -5.62
CA ILE A 47 -6.20 -5.97 -6.23
C ILE A 47 -4.75 -6.16 -5.85
N ILE A 48 -3.87 -6.17 -6.84
CA ILE A 48 -2.44 -6.24 -6.61
C ILE A 48 -1.85 -4.89 -6.95
N LEU A 49 -1.16 -4.30 -5.98
CA LEU A 49 -0.56 -2.99 -6.13
C LEU A 49 0.95 -3.12 -5.98
N VAL A 50 1.69 -2.61 -6.95
CA VAL A 50 3.15 -2.63 -6.90
C VAL A 50 3.65 -1.22 -6.65
N VAL A 51 4.42 -1.05 -5.59
CA VAL A 51 5.00 0.23 -5.22
C VAL A 51 6.51 0.11 -5.29
N THR A 52 7.11 0.92 -6.12
CA THR A 52 8.56 0.94 -6.28
C THR A 52 9.09 2.31 -5.90
N ASP A 53 10.30 2.33 -5.41
CA ASP A 53 10.98 3.59 -5.08
C ASP A 53 11.87 4.03 -6.20
#